data_a7085dba1e5187ae8b965ddc586ed054
#
_entry.id   a7085dba1e5187ae8b965ddc586ed054
#
_cell.length_a   1.000
_cell.length_b   1.000
_cell.length_c   1.000
_cell.angle_alpha   90.00
_cell.angle_beta   90.00
_cell.angle_gamma   90.00
#
_symmetry.space_group_name_H-M   'P 1'
#
loop_
_entity.id
_entity.type
_entity.pdbx_description
1 polymer ?
#
loop_
_entity_poly.entity_id
_entity_poly.type
_entity_poly.pdbx_seq_one_letter_code
_entity_poly.pdbx_strand_id
1 'polypeptide(L)'
;MEVPESQYEENPEMNKVQENEPQIDFLEVSVISEIIQIVEQIDSKCKVQIGEEIVNERIKQLAYSKILCNVYGKDITYLIKAYTNLGIAYLDIEYYEQAQEHLLNAFKLNENLSSDDNLSMKEYQIKILINLSKCYLESKKYDTAQQISERSLLMNKTLFGEDHVSNADIYYILAKIHTKLQNYNVAIENYGNMFKIYEKIYGYDSEKSAKISMEMGQIYELADNIQESIEYYENSYKIWEKIINDNNYEILFQISMKLSELHASNKNYEASYEILVKTEKEYGDKIKRSLKDRVVYQRCRIKACELSKDIAILLQENLKLEDILNESNENQKTLAKTCVRIGSIYLENKEKEKALDYFKKAENIFIVNGDNKCASEIHQKMIEIQKKDDLDQEESVDLNKKES
;
A
#
# COMPACT_ATOMS: atom_id res chain seq x y z
N MET A 1 18.82 -13.10 29.77
CA MET A 1 20.04 -13.41 28.98
C MET A 1 20.83 -12.13 28.93
N GLU A 2 21.97 -12.19 29.55
CA GLU A 2 22.88 -11.05 29.70
C GLU A 2 23.56 -10.77 28.38
N VAL A 3 23.62 -9.50 28.02
CA VAL A 3 24.44 -9.01 26.90
C VAL A 3 25.89 -9.06 27.36
N PRO A 4 26.86 -9.56 26.57
CA PRO A 4 28.24 -9.65 27.01
C PRO A 4 28.83 -8.27 27.28
N GLU A 5 29.33 -8.07 28.48
CA GLU A 5 30.12 -6.91 28.89
C GLU A 5 31.41 -6.85 28.07
N SER A 6 31.53 -5.83 27.23
CA SER A 6 32.82 -5.45 26.67
C SER A 6 33.55 -4.55 27.67
N GLN A 7 34.68 -5.02 28.14
CA GLN A 7 35.63 -4.29 28.95
C GLN A 7 36.01 -2.97 28.29
N TYR A 8 35.67 -1.85 28.95
CA TYR A 8 36.30 -0.56 28.69
C TYR A 8 37.02 -0.14 29.96
N GLU A 9 38.33 0.01 29.82
CA GLU A 9 39.22 0.56 30.84
C GLU A 9 38.76 1.99 31.19
N GLU A 10 38.48 2.23 32.47
CA GLU A 10 38.25 3.53 33.04
C GLU A 10 39.52 4.38 32.96
N ASN A 11 39.45 5.51 32.29
CA ASN A 11 40.50 6.51 32.29
C ASN A 11 40.35 7.44 33.51
N PRO A 12 41.27 7.43 34.50
CA PRO A 12 41.11 8.08 35.79
C PRO A 12 41.31 9.60 35.79
N GLU A 13 41.45 10.27 34.66
CA GLU A 13 41.77 11.71 34.62
C GLU A 13 40.56 12.66 34.48
N MET A 14 39.30 12.18 34.58
CA MET A 14 38.14 13.07 34.42
C MET A 14 37.56 13.65 35.75
N ASN A 15 38.22 13.46 36.89
CA ASN A 15 37.73 14.03 38.15
C ASN A 15 38.67 15.11 38.66
N LYS A 16 38.68 16.28 38.02
CA LYS A 16 39.03 17.59 38.64
C LYS A 16 38.71 18.72 37.66
N VAL A 17 37.44 19.07 37.50
CA VAL A 17 37.11 20.38 36.98
C VAL A 17 36.49 21.15 38.16
N GLN A 18 37.28 22.07 38.68
CA GLN A 18 36.81 23.06 39.67
C GLN A 18 35.67 23.87 39.08
N GLU A 19 34.62 24.10 39.90
CA GLU A 19 33.55 25.06 39.70
C GLU A 19 34.10 26.47 39.50
N ASN A 20 34.38 26.84 38.27
CA ASN A 20 34.35 28.21 37.82
C ASN A 20 33.12 28.33 36.95
N GLU A 21 32.06 28.95 37.46
CA GLU A 21 30.97 29.40 36.61
C GLU A 21 31.55 30.26 35.51
N PRO A 22 31.49 29.88 34.23
CA PRO A 22 31.96 30.75 33.17
C PRO A 22 31.04 31.98 33.13
N GLN A 23 31.60 33.17 33.34
CA GLN A 23 30.92 34.42 32.98
C GLN A 23 30.61 34.36 31.48
N ILE A 24 29.35 33.97 31.18
CA ILE A 24 28.86 33.90 29.79
C ILE A 24 28.77 35.34 29.27
N ASP A 25 29.62 35.68 28.32
CA ASP A 25 29.63 37.00 27.70
C ASP A 25 28.29 37.26 26.97
N PHE A 26 27.80 38.50 26.97
CA PHE A 26 26.53 38.89 26.33
C PHE A 26 26.52 38.51 24.84
N LEU A 27 27.66 38.47 24.16
CA LEU A 27 27.85 38.03 22.79
C LEU A 27 27.56 36.50 22.65
N GLU A 28 27.98 35.69 23.61
CA GLU A 28 27.68 34.23 23.62
C GLU A 28 26.19 33.95 23.80
N VAL A 29 25.49 34.72 24.63
CA VAL A 29 24.03 34.59 24.84
C VAL A 29 23.27 34.88 23.55
N SER A 30 23.70 35.91 22.78
CA SER A 30 23.10 36.27 21.49
C SER A 30 23.28 35.13 20.46
N VAL A 31 24.50 34.62 20.31
CA VAL A 31 24.80 33.51 19.37
C VAL A 31 24.06 32.25 19.71
N ILE A 32 23.97 31.89 21.00
CA ILE A 32 23.21 30.72 21.46
C ILE A 32 21.73 30.87 21.09
N SER A 33 21.14 32.06 21.33
CA SER A 33 19.75 32.35 21.00
C SER A 33 19.48 32.22 19.49
N GLU A 34 20.38 32.74 18.67
CA GLU A 34 20.29 32.63 17.19
C GLU A 34 20.35 31.18 16.72
N ILE A 35 21.27 30.36 17.29
CA ILE A 35 21.37 28.94 16.92
C ILE A 35 20.10 28.19 17.33
N ILE A 36 19.54 28.46 18.52
CA ILE A 36 18.28 27.84 18.96
C ILE A 36 17.15 28.21 18.00
N GLN A 37 17.03 29.47 17.61
CA GLN A 37 16.02 29.90 16.63
C GLN A 37 16.19 29.20 15.27
N ILE A 38 17.42 29.03 14.80
CA ILE A 38 17.68 28.27 13.55
C ILE A 38 17.23 26.81 13.68
N VAL A 39 17.54 26.15 14.79
CA VAL A 39 17.13 24.76 15.05
C VAL A 39 15.60 24.65 15.06
N GLU A 40 14.88 25.57 15.68
CA GLU A 40 13.42 25.61 15.72
C GLU A 40 12.79 25.92 14.36
N GLN A 41 13.40 26.83 13.58
CA GLN A 41 12.96 27.13 12.21
C GLN A 41 13.10 25.92 11.29
N ILE A 42 14.23 25.20 11.36
CA ILE A 42 14.42 23.96 10.62
C ILE A 42 13.35 22.93 11.03
N ASP A 43 13.08 22.80 12.33
CA ASP A 43 12.07 21.87 12.81
C ASP A 43 10.68 22.20 12.28
N SER A 44 10.31 23.49 12.27
CA SER A 44 9.04 23.95 11.72
C SER A 44 8.93 23.72 10.20
N LYS A 45 10.00 24.01 9.43
CA LYS A 45 10.05 23.82 7.99
C LYS A 45 9.92 22.34 7.59
N CYS A 46 10.56 21.46 8.33
CA CYS A 46 10.58 20.02 8.03
C CYS A 46 9.30 19.25 8.44
N LYS A 47 8.31 19.90 9.07
CA LYS A 47 7.02 19.25 9.41
C LYS A 47 6.11 19.00 8.22
N VAL A 48 6.31 19.70 7.11
CA VAL A 48 5.36 19.79 5.98
C VAL A 48 5.90 19.13 4.70
N GLN A 49 7.17 18.76 4.66
CA GLN A 49 7.83 18.26 3.45
C GLN A 49 8.40 16.84 3.67
N ILE A 50 8.56 16.06 2.60
CA ILE A 50 9.19 14.72 2.58
C ILE A 50 10.22 14.70 1.44
N GLY A 51 11.36 14.02 1.62
CA GLY A 51 12.35 13.78 0.57
C GLY A 51 13.78 14.12 0.98
N GLU A 52 14.70 14.01 0.04
CA GLU A 52 16.15 14.24 0.25
C GLU A 52 16.49 15.65 0.77
N GLU A 53 15.72 16.68 0.39
CA GLU A 53 15.92 18.04 0.88
C GLU A 53 15.76 18.12 2.39
N ILE A 54 14.84 17.35 2.97
CA ILE A 54 14.63 17.30 4.41
C ILE A 54 15.80 16.66 5.12
N VAL A 55 16.38 15.60 4.56
CA VAL A 55 17.57 14.98 5.14
C VAL A 55 18.70 16.00 5.25
N ASN A 56 18.93 16.83 4.24
CA ASN A 56 19.93 17.88 4.26
C ASN A 56 19.66 18.93 5.34
N GLU A 57 18.39 19.36 5.51
CA GLU A 57 18.01 20.28 6.59
C GLU A 57 18.18 19.63 7.97
N ARG A 58 17.84 18.36 8.13
CA ARG A 58 18.03 17.61 9.38
C ARG A 58 19.52 17.39 9.71
N ILE A 59 20.39 17.24 8.71
CA ILE A 59 21.85 17.21 8.91
C ILE A 59 22.34 18.55 9.46
N LYS A 60 21.86 19.67 8.93
CA LYS A 60 22.16 21.01 9.47
C LYS A 60 21.67 21.15 10.90
N GLN A 61 20.43 20.73 11.19
CA GLN A 61 19.88 20.71 12.55
C GLN A 61 20.77 19.94 13.52
N LEU A 62 21.24 18.76 13.11
CA LEU A 62 22.16 17.95 13.93
C LEU A 62 23.50 18.68 14.16
N ALA A 63 24.05 19.34 13.14
CA ALA A 63 25.28 20.11 13.27
C ALA A 63 25.13 21.25 14.30
N TYR A 64 24.07 22.06 14.19
CA TYR A 64 23.77 23.11 15.16
C TYR A 64 23.51 22.58 16.57
N SER A 65 22.80 21.46 16.69
CA SER A 65 22.57 20.82 18.00
C SER A 65 23.85 20.30 18.64
N LYS A 66 24.81 19.78 17.84
CA LYS A 66 26.14 19.41 18.31
C LYS A 66 26.92 20.62 18.83
N ILE A 67 26.85 21.77 18.14
CA ILE A 67 27.49 23.00 18.61
C ILE A 67 26.87 23.46 19.93
N LEU A 68 25.53 23.48 20.03
CA LEU A 68 24.85 23.85 21.27
C LEU A 68 25.28 22.98 22.46
N CYS A 69 25.36 21.67 22.29
CA CYS A 69 25.69 20.75 23.37
C CYS A 69 27.20 20.72 23.69
N ASN A 70 28.06 20.63 22.67
CA ASN A 70 29.48 20.39 22.87
C ASN A 70 30.31 21.67 23.13
N VAL A 71 29.89 22.80 22.55
CA VAL A 71 30.62 24.08 22.70
C VAL A 71 30.02 24.92 23.84
N TYR A 72 28.69 24.98 23.91
CA TYR A 72 28.00 25.84 24.85
C TYR A 72 27.39 25.10 26.06
N GLY A 73 27.63 23.78 26.16
CA GLY A 73 27.14 22.98 27.31
C GLY A 73 25.62 22.98 27.49
N LYS A 74 24.86 23.21 26.39
CA LYS A 74 23.42 23.23 26.46
C LYS A 74 22.83 21.82 26.58
N ASP A 75 21.54 21.77 26.94
CA ASP A 75 20.80 20.55 27.20
C ASP A 75 20.94 19.55 26.02
N ILE A 76 21.41 18.35 26.32
CA ILE A 76 21.58 17.22 25.41
C ILE A 76 20.28 16.82 24.72
N THR A 77 19.13 17.27 25.20
CA THR A 77 17.82 17.06 24.57
C THR A 77 17.75 17.58 23.16
N TYR A 78 18.44 18.68 22.81
CA TYR A 78 18.56 19.17 21.45
C TYR A 78 19.22 18.14 20.54
N LEU A 79 20.24 17.47 21.03
CA LEU A 79 20.98 16.46 20.30
C LEU A 79 20.17 15.18 20.10
N ILE A 80 19.46 14.74 21.13
CA ILE A 80 18.55 13.59 21.06
C ILE A 80 17.44 13.84 20.01
N LYS A 81 16.83 15.02 20.06
CA LYS A 81 15.81 15.43 19.11
C LYS A 81 16.34 15.45 17.68
N ALA A 82 17.52 16.04 17.47
CA ALA A 82 18.13 16.15 16.15
C ALA A 82 18.50 14.78 15.56
N TYR A 83 19.09 13.88 16.34
CA TYR A 83 19.35 12.52 15.92
C TYR A 83 18.07 11.74 15.61
N THR A 84 17.04 11.87 16.45
CA THR A 84 15.75 11.22 16.22
C THR A 84 15.11 11.69 14.92
N ASN A 85 15.07 13.01 14.70
CA ASN A 85 14.45 13.59 13.51
C ASN A 85 15.22 13.24 12.22
N LEU A 86 16.55 13.20 12.30
CA LEU A 86 17.37 12.78 11.14
C LEU A 86 17.16 11.29 10.85
N GLY A 87 17.11 10.44 11.88
CA GLY A 87 16.81 9.03 11.71
C GLY A 87 15.44 8.77 11.08
N ILE A 88 14.41 9.55 11.47
CA ILE A 88 13.08 9.48 10.85
C ILE A 88 13.14 9.94 9.39
N ALA A 89 13.86 11.04 9.08
CA ALA A 89 13.99 11.51 7.70
C ALA A 89 14.67 10.49 6.79
N TYR A 90 15.68 9.77 7.28
CA TYR A 90 16.29 8.65 6.55
C TYR A 90 15.33 7.47 6.36
N LEU A 91 14.49 7.18 7.37
CA LEU A 91 13.47 6.13 7.29
C LEU A 91 12.42 6.45 6.20
N ASP A 92 12.01 7.73 6.10
CA ASP A 92 11.02 8.20 5.11
C ASP A 92 11.51 8.08 3.66
N ILE A 93 12.84 8.08 3.43
CA ILE A 93 13.46 7.85 2.12
C ILE A 93 14.05 6.44 1.97
N GLU A 94 13.67 5.52 2.86
CA GLU A 94 14.02 4.08 2.83
C GLU A 94 15.53 3.79 3.03
N TYR A 95 16.29 4.73 3.61
CA TYR A 95 17.70 4.52 3.97
C TYR A 95 17.82 3.94 5.39
N TYR A 96 17.46 2.67 5.52
CA TYR A 96 17.25 1.99 6.81
C TYR A 96 18.51 1.88 7.66
N GLU A 97 19.70 1.71 7.06
CA GLU A 97 20.97 1.61 7.78
C GLU A 97 21.34 2.94 8.45
N GLN A 98 21.23 4.05 7.70
CA GLN A 98 21.50 5.39 8.22
C GLN A 98 20.44 5.78 9.27
N ALA A 99 19.16 5.45 9.00
CA ALA A 99 18.10 5.65 9.98
C ALA A 99 18.41 4.92 11.30
N GLN A 100 18.79 3.66 11.23
CA GLN A 100 19.16 2.85 12.40
C GLN A 100 20.32 3.45 13.18
N GLU A 101 21.40 3.88 12.49
CA GLU A 101 22.56 4.50 13.13
C GLU A 101 22.18 5.74 13.96
N HIS A 102 21.45 6.66 13.35
CA HIS A 102 21.06 7.89 14.02
C HIS A 102 20.05 7.65 15.16
N LEU A 103 19.10 6.76 14.99
CA LEU A 103 18.16 6.40 16.04
C LEU A 103 18.85 5.67 17.22
N LEU A 104 19.85 4.84 16.97
CA LEU A 104 20.65 4.22 18.03
C LEU A 104 21.48 5.24 18.80
N ASN A 105 22.03 6.25 18.11
CA ASN A 105 22.74 7.34 18.78
C ASN A 105 21.77 8.16 19.66
N ALA A 106 20.56 8.47 19.16
CA ALA A 106 19.53 9.11 19.97
C ALA A 106 19.13 8.27 21.18
N PHE A 107 18.99 6.96 21.01
CA PHE A 107 18.63 6.02 22.09
C PHE A 107 19.66 5.99 23.20
N LYS A 108 20.95 5.82 22.85
CA LYS A 108 22.07 5.82 23.80
C LYS A 108 22.15 7.12 24.62
N LEU A 109 21.99 8.26 23.96
CA LEU A 109 21.98 9.56 24.64
C LEU A 109 20.78 9.69 25.57
N ASN A 110 19.61 9.21 25.17
CA ASN A 110 18.40 9.25 25.97
C ASN A 110 18.48 8.34 27.20
N GLU A 111 19.03 7.12 27.06
CA GLU A 111 19.23 6.20 28.19
C GLU A 111 20.12 6.81 29.28
N ASN A 112 21.18 7.54 28.90
CA ASN A 112 22.07 8.20 29.85
C ASN A 112 21.43 9.36 30.61
N LEU A 113 20.31 9.91 30.10
CA LEU A 113 19.56 10.99 30.74
C LEU A 113 18.42 10.52 31.64
N SER A 114 18.13 9.24 31.69
CA SER A 114 16.97 8.70 32.39
C SER A 114 17.10 8.79 33.93
N SER A 115 17.13 10.03 34.46
CA SER A 115 16.61 10.32 35.79
C SER A 115 15.09 10.14 35.73
N ASP A 116 14.53 9.42 36.71
CA ASP A 116 13.19 8.84 36.68
C ASP A 116 11.98 9.81 36.45
N ASP A 117 12.17 11.11 36.41
CA ASP A 117 11.09 12.10 36.47
C ASP A 117 10.84 12.89 35.15
N ASN A 118 11.64 12.73 34.09
CA ASN A 118 11.42 13.52 32.88
C ASN A 118 10.48 12.82 31.87
N LEU A 119 9.17 13.10 32.01
CA LEU A 119 8.14 12.56 31.12
C LEU A 119 8.42 12.82 29.64
N SER A 120 8.92 14.02 29.29
CA SER A 120 9.25 14.39 27.91
C SER A 120 10.34 13.48 27.32
N MET A 121 11.34 13.08 28.11
CA MET A 121 12.39 12.17 27.66
C MET A 121 11.88 10.73 27.48
N LYS A 122 10.95 10.29 28.34
CA LYS A 122 10.28 9.00 28.15
C LYS A 122 9.42 8.96 26.88
N GLU A 123 8.75 10.06 26.53
CA GLU A 123 8.05 10.21 25.23
C GLU A 123 9.01 10.07 24.06
N TYR A 124 10.17 10.76 24.11
CA TYR A 124 11.21 10.63 23.07
C TYR A 124 11.76 9.21 22.98
N GLN A 125 11.97 8.55 24.13
CA GLN A 125 12.42 7.15 24.15
C GLN A 125 11.45 6.23 23.42
N ILE A 126 10.15 6.37 23.68
CA ILE A 126 9.10 5.61 23.00
C ILE A 126 9.13 5.90 21.49
N LYS A 127 9.20 7.19 21.12
CA LYS A 127 9.28 7.60 19.70
C LYS A 127 10.51 7.01 19.00
N ILE A 128 11.65 6.99 19.65
CA ILE A 128 12.88 6.37 19.12
C ILE A 128 12.68 4.86 18.94
N LEU A 129 12.15 4.17 19.97
CA LEU A 129 11.90 2.73 19.90
C LEU A 129 10.91 2.34 18.80
N ILE A 130 9.84 3.10 18.61
CA ILE A 130 8.87 2.89 17.51
C ILE A 130 9.57 2.96 16.15
N ASN A 131 10.41 3.98 15.92
CA ASN A 131 11.09 4.15 14.65
C ASN A 131 12.24 3.14 14.46
N LEU A 132 12.93 2.75 15.51
CA LEU A 132 13.88 1.63 15.46
C LEU A 132 13.19 0.31 15.08
N SER A 133 12.01 0.04 15.64
CA SER A 133 11.21 -1.14 15.28
C SER A 133 10.86 -1.15 13.80
N LYS A 134 10.48 0.00 13.23
CA LYS A 134 10.24 0.14 11.79
C LYS A 134 11.50 -0.16 10.97
N CYS A 135 12.65 0.41 11.36
CA CYS A 135 13.92 0.13 10.68
C CYS A 135 14.28 -1.37 10.71
N TYR A 136 14.09 -2.03 11.85
CA TYR A 136 14.39 -3.45 11.97
C TYR A 136 13.39 -4.32 11.20
N LEU A 137 12.10 -3.94 11.14
CA LEU A 137 11.09 -4.60 10.33
C LEU A 137 11.46 -4.56 8.84
N GLU A 138 11.81 -3.37 8.31
CA GLU A 138 12.18 -3.19 6.90
C GLU A 138 13.54 -3.87 6.59
N SER A 139 14.46 -3.88 7.55
CA SER A 139 15.71 -4.65 7.45
C SER A 139 15.53 -6.16 7.65
N LYS A 140 14.30 -6.65 7.76
CA LYS A 140 13.93 -8.07 7.93
C LYS A 140 14.49 -8.72 9.22
N LYS A 141 14.86 -7.93 10.22
CA LYS A 141 15.30 -8.39 11.54
C LYS A 141 14.09 -8.51 12.48
N TYR A 142 13.21 -9.44 12.19
CA TYR A 142 11.85 -9.52 12.78
C TYR A 142 11.87 -9.76 14.29
N ASP A 143 12.76 -10.62 14.80
CA ASP A 143 12.84 -10.91 16.24
C ASP A 143 13.25 -9.66 17.03
N THR A 144 14.22 -8.89 16.55
CA THR A 144 14.66 -7.65 17.17
C THR A 144 13.55 -6.59 17.08
N ALA A 145 12.90 -6.47 15.92
CA ALA A 145 11.77 -5.55 15.73
C ALA A 145 10.63 -5.86 16.72
N GLN A 146 10.30 -7.13 16.92
CA GLN A 146 9.27 -7.57 17.86
C GLN A 146 9.63 -7.20 19.30
N GLN A 147 10.82 -7.56 19.77
CA GLN A 147 11.27 -7.27 21.14
C GLN A 147 11.23 -5.76 21.45
N ILE A 148 11.70 -4.93 20.52
CA ILE A 148 11.69 -3.47 20.67
C ILE A 148 10.25 -2.93 20.65
N SER A 149 9.38 -3.45 19.79
CA SER A 149 7.97 -3.05 19.73
C SER A 149 7.24 -3.41 21.02
N GLU A 150 7.42 -4.62 21.56
CA GLU A 150 6.81 -5.06 22.82
C GLU A 150 7.30 -4.20 24.01
N ARG A 151 8.61 -3.90 24.09
CA ARG A 151 9.16 -2.97 25.09
C ARG A 151 8.52 -1.58 24.96
N SER A 152 8.42 -1.06 23.74
CA SER A 152 7.81 0.23 23.47
C SER A 152 6.33 0.26 23.87
N LEU A 153 5.59 -0.80 23.57
CA LEU A 153 4.17 -0.94 23.91
C LEU A 153 3.96 -0.93 25.43
N LEU A 154 4.77 -1.71 26.15
CA LEU A 154 4.69 -1.75 27.62
C LEU A 154 4.97 -0.37 28.24
N MET A 155 6.02 0.31 27.77
CA MET A 155 6.35 1.65 28.24
C MET A 155 5.21 2.65 27.93
N ASN A 156 4.69 2.63 26.70
CA ASN A 156 3.66 3.56 26.27
C ASN A 156 2.35 3.36 27.06
N LYS A 157 1.93 2.11 27.27
CA LYS A 157 0.76 1.77 28.09
C LYS A 157 0.91 2.22 29.54
N THR A 158 2.11 2.05 30.11
CA THR A 158 2.38 2.45 31.49
C THR A 158 2.33 3.96 31.69
N LEU A 159 2.79 4.73 30.68
CA LEU A 159 2.87 6.18 30.77
C LEU A 159 1.58 6.88 30.34
N PHE A 160 0.89 6.39 29.31
CA PHE A 160 -0.23 7.08 28.66
C PHE A 160 -1.54 6.28 28.66
N GLY A 161 -1.50 5.03 29.15
CA GLY A 161 -2.68 4.14 29.18
C GLY A 161 -2.88 3.33 27.89
N GLU A 162 -3.87 2.44 27.95
CA GLU A 162 -4.17 1.45 26.90
C GLU A 162 -4.66 2.09 25.60
N ASP A 163 -5.40 3.17 25.67
CA ASP A 163 -6.09 3.80 24.53
C ASP A 163 -5.26 4.91 23.86
N HIS A 164 -4.00 5.09 24.22
CA HIS A 164 -3.18 6.14 23.64
C HIS A 164 -2.89 5.85 22.17
N VAL A 165 -2.95 6.87 21.30
CA VAL A 165 -2.81 6.74 19.84
C VAL A 165 -1.50 6.07 19.41
N SER A 166 -0.39 6.31 20.12
CA SER A 166 0.89 5.69 19.82
C SER A 166 0.88 4.16 20.02
N ASN A 167 -0.02 3.62 20.85
CA ASN A 167 -0.19 2.16 20.93
C ASN A 167 -0.70 1.59 19.60
N ALA A 168 -1.55 2.33 18.88
CA ALA A 168 -2.02 1.89 17.57
C ALA A 168 -0.86 1.77 16.55
N ASP A 169 0.09 2.70 16.56
CA ASP A 169 1.27 2.64 15.70
C ASP A 169 2.16 1.43 16.03
N ILE A 170 2.29 1.12 17.33
CA ILE A 170 3.07 -0.04 17.78
C ILE A 170 2.36 -1.35 17.41
N TYR A 171 1.04 -1.43 17.60
CA TYR A 171 0.24 -2.58 17.17
C TYR A 171 0.31 -2.80 15.66
N TYR A 172 0.33 -1.72 14.86
CA TYR A 172 0.54 -1.81 13.42
C TYR A 172 1.89 -2.48 13.07
N ILE A 173 2.97 -2.07 13.75
CA ILE A 173 4.30 -2.66 13.52
C ILE A 173 4.30 -4.14 13.92
N LEU A 174 3.76 -4.49 15.09
CA LEU A 174 3.63 -5.88 15.53
C LEU A 174 2.81 -6.73 14.55
N ALA A 175 1.69 -6.20 14.06
CA ALA A 175 0.87 -6.86 13.05
C ALA A 175 1.66 -7.13 11.76
N LYS A 176 2.41 -6.14 11.26
CA LYS A 176 3.27 -6.31 10.07
C LYS A 176 4.39 -7.34 10.31
N ILE A 177 5.02 -7.34 11.49
CA ILE A 177 6.05 -8.34 11.85
C ILE A 177 5.44 -9.74 11.81
N HIS A 178 4.30 -9.95 12.49
CA HIS A 178 3.64 -11.26 12.54
C HIS A 178 3.11 -11.70 11.18
N THR A 179 2.69 -10.76 10.32
CA THR A 179 2.36 -11.05 8.92
C THR A 179 3.56 -11.59 8.15
N LYS A 180 4.75 -10.95 8.30
CA LYS A 180 5.98 -11.42 7.65
C LYS A 180 6.46 -12.78 8.19
N LEU A 181 6.18 -13.07 9.45
CA LEU A 181 6.44 -14.37 10.09
C LEU A 181 5.34 -15.42 9.82
N GLN A 182 4.31 -15.07 9.03
CA GLN A 182 3.14 -15.92 8.73
C GLN A 182 2.31 -16.30 9.96
N ASN A 183 2.44 -15.58 11.06
CA ASN A 183 1.66 -15.74 12.28
C ASN A 183 0.34 -14.94 12.17
N TYR A 184 -0.51 -15.31 11.22
CA TYR A 184 -1.69 -14.51 10.84
C TYR A 184 -2.66 -14.26 11.98
N ASN A 185 -2.91 -15.22 12.86
CA ASN A 185 -3.80 -15.05 14.01
C ASN A 185 -3.33 -13.91 14.93
N VAL A 186 -2.03 -13.87 15.22
CA VAL A 186 -1.43 -12.81 16.06
C VAL A 186 -1.44 -11.46 15.34
N ALA A 187 -1.23 -11.46 14.02
CA ALA A 187 -1.34 -10.26 13.22
C ALA A 187 -2.77 -9.67 13.27
N ILE A 188 -3.79 -10.52 13.11
CA ILE A 188 -5.22 -10.15 13.20
C ILE A 188 -5.54 -9.54 14.58
N GLU A 189 -5.06 -10.17 15.66
CA GLU A 189 -5.25 -9.65 17.02
C GLU A 189 -4.67 -8.24 17.19
N ASN A 190 -3.44 -8.02 16.69
CA ASN A 190 -2.79 -6.71 16.75
C ASN A 190 -3.53 -5.66 15.90
N TYR A 191 -3.98 -6.00 14.69
CA TYR A 191 -4.83 -5.12 13.89
C TYR A 191 -6.16 -4.81 14.60
N GLY A 192 -6.77 -5.79 15.26
CA GLY A 192 -7.98 -5.61 16.05
C GLY A 192 -7.79 -4.64 17.22
N ASN A 193 -6.64 -4.70 17.92
CA ASN A 193 -6.30 -3.76 18.97
C ASN A 193 -6.05 -2.34 18.43
N MET A 194 -5.37 -2.22 17.28
CA MET A 194 -5.20 -0.96 16.56
C MET A 194 -6.55 -0.35 16.16
N PHE A 195 -7.46 -1.17 15.60
CA PHE A 195 -8.79 -0.74 15.19
C PHE A 195 -9.61 -0.16 16.35
N LYS A 196 -9.63 -0.85 17.49
CA LYS A 196 -10.34 -0.37 18.70
C LYS A 196 -9.86 1.01 19.16
N ILE A 197 -8.55 1.25 19.12
CA ILE A 197 -7.99 2.55 19.49
C ILE A 197 -8.43 3.64 18.51
N TYR A 198 -8.35 3.36 17.21
CA TYR A 198 -8.72 4.35 16.18
C TYR A 198 -10.23 4.60 16.14
N GLU A 199 -11.05 3.55 16.31
CA GLU A 199 -12.49 3.70 16.42
C GLU A 199 -12.88 4.61 17.59
N LYS A 200 -12.22 4.44 18.75
CA LYS A 200 -12.45 5.28 19.92
C LYS A 200 -12.05 6.74 19.71
N ILE A 201 -10.97 7.00 18.98
CA ILE A 201 -10.41 8.36 18.80
C ILE A 201 -11.03 9.09 17.62
N TYR A 202 -11.21 8.40 16.48
CA TYR A 202 -11.61 8.99 15.20
C TYR A 202 -13.03 8.61 14.77
N GLY A 203 -13.67 7.67 15.46
CA GLY A 203 -14.95 7.08 15.08
C GLY A 203 -14.81 5.93 14.06
N TYR A 204 -15.88 5.15 13.97
CA TYR A 204 -15.95 4.01 13.07
C TYR A 204 -15.86 4.41 11.59
N ASP A 205 -16.62 5.43 11.18
CA ASP A 205 -16.65 5.94 9.80
C ASP A 205 -15.48 6.93 9.57
N SER A 206 -14.25 6.47 9.70
CA SER A 206 -13.03 7.26 9.48
C SER A 206 -12.13 6.63 8.43
N GLU A 207 -11.31 7.45 7.77
CA GLU A 207 -10.30 7.00 6.81
C GLU A 207 -9.36 5.94 7.42
N LYS A 208 -9.00 6.11 8.69
CA LYS A 208 -8.13 5.17 9.41
C LYS A 208 -8.83 3.82 9.60
N SER A 209 -10.09 3.82 10.01
CA SER A 209 -10.88 2.60 10.16
C SER A 209 -11.06 1.86 8.83
N ALA A 210 -11.30 2.60 7.73
CA ALA A 210 -11.40 2.04 6.39
C ALA A 210 -10.10 1.36 5.94
N LYS A 211 -8.94 2.02 6.16
CA LYS A 211 -7.62 1.47 5.83
C LYS A 211 -7.29 0.22 6.63
N ILE A 212 -7.59 0.21 7.95
CA ILE A 212 -7.35 -0.97 8.78
C ILE A 212 -8.24 -2.13 8.34
N SER A 213 -9.50 -1.88 8.04
CA SER A 213 -10.40 -2.92 7.51
C SER A 213 -9.84 -3.54 6.24
N MET A 214 -9.26 -2.73 5.34
CA MET A 214 -8.61 -3.24 4.12
C MET A 214 -7.36 -4.09 4.45
N GLU A 215 -6.52 -3.66 5.39
CA GLU A 215 -5.36 -4.44 5.85
C GLU A 215 -5.80 -5.76 6.51
N MET A 216 -6.85 -5.74 7.34
CA MET A 216 -7.41 -6.96 7.94
C MET A 216 -7.94 -7.91 6.86
N GLY A 217 -8.67 -7.41 5.86
CA GLY A 217 -9.10 -8.20 4.71
C GLY A 217 -7.93 -8.89 4.02
N GLN A 218 -6.81 -8.18 3.81
CA GLN A 218 -5.60 -8.73 3.22
C GLN A 218 -4.98 -9.84 4.07
N ILE A 219 -4.96 -9.70 5.39
CA ILE A 219 -4.40 -10.72 6.28
C ILE A 219 -5.28 -11.98 6.32
N TYR A 220 -6.61 -11.82 6.34
CA TYR A 220 -7.53 -12.95 6.26
C TYR A 220 -7.39 -13.70 4.92
N GLU A 221 -7.15 -12.99 3.82
CA GLU A 221 -6.84 -13.61 2.54
C GLU A 221 -5.55 -14.43 2.59
N LEU A 222 -4.47 -13.87 3.19
CA LEU A 222 -3.21 -14.59 3.38
C LEU A 222 -3.34 -15.80 4.31
N ALA A 223 -4.31 -15.77 5.21
CA ALA A 223 -4.67 -16.89 6.09
C ALA A 223 -5.63 -17.90 5.44
N ASP A 224 -5.94 -17.74 4.15
CA ASP A 224 -6.90 -18.56 3.38
C ASP A 224 -8.34 -18.52 3.91
N ASN A 225 -8.68 -17.46 4.65
CA ASN A 225 -10.01 -17.22 5.20
C ASN A 225 -10.76 -16.24 4.29
N ILE A 226 -11.22 -16.75 3.15
CA ILE A 226 -11.79 -15.92 2.07
C ILE A 226 -13.07 -15.19 2.50
N GLN A 227 -13.92 -15.84 3.31
CA GLN A 227 -15.19 -15.25 3.75
C GLN A 227 -14.97 -14.03 4.64
N GLU A 228 -14.13 -14.14 5.65
CA GLU A 228 -13.76 -13.03 6.53
C GLU A 228 -13.04 -11.93 5.76
N SER A 229 -12.21 -12.28 4.79
CA SER A 229 -11.55 -11.33 3.91
C SER A 229 -12.58 -10.48 3.16
N ILE A 230 -13.60 -11.10 2.58
CA ILE A 230 -14.71 -10.40 1.89
C ILE A 230 -15.40 -9.43 2.86
N GLU A 231 -15.76 -9.87 4.05
CA GLU A 231 -16.47 -9.04 5.03
C GLU A 231 -15.67 -7.78 5.41
N TYR A 232 -14.36 -7.90 5.61
CA TYR A 232 -13.50 -6.76 5.93
C TYR A 232 -13.30 -5.81 4.74
N TYR A 233 -13.16 -6.32 3.51
CA TYR A 233 -13.10 -5.47 2.33
C TYR A 233 -14.44 -4.78 2.04
N GLU A 234 -15.59 -5.45 2.23
CA GLU A 234 -16.91 -4.82 2.14
C GLU A 234 -17.09 -3.73 3.18
N ASN A 235 -16.62 -3.97 4.41
CA ASN A 235 -16.64 -2.97 5.46
C ASN A 235 -15.81 -1.75 5.08
N SER A 236 -14.60 -1.95 4.58
CA SER A 236 -13.75 -0.88 4.07
C SER A 236 -14.44 -0.11 2.93
N TYR A 237 -15.05 -0.81 1.97
CA TYR A 237 -15.78 -0.19 0.87
C TYR A 237 -16.93 0.70 1.37
N LYS A 238 -17.75 0.20 2.31
CA LYS A 238 -18.88 0.94 2.91
C LYS A 238 -18.41 2.20 3.66
N ILE A 239 -17.30 2.12 4.39
CA ILE A 239 -16.75 3.28 5.09
C ILE A 239 -16.24 4.31 4.07
N TRP A 240 -15.46 3.88 3.07
CA TRP A 240 -14.99 4.78 2.01
C TRP A 240 -16.15 5.43 1.25
N GLU A 241 -17.21 4.68 0.93
CA GLU A 241 -18.40 5.19 0.27
C GLU A 241 -19.07 6.34 1.04
N LYS A 242 -19.03 6.30 2.39
CA LYS A 242 -19.58 7.37 3.25
C LYS A 242 -18.68 8.60 3.35
N ILE A 243 -17.36 8.42 3.40
CA ILE A 243 -16.41 9.51 3.68
C ILE A 243 -15.76 10.08 2.42
N ILE A 244 -16.09 9.52 1.26
CA ILE A 244 -15.44 9.87 0.01
C ILE A 244 -15.69 11.32 -0.38
N ASN A 245 -14.65 11.97 -0.82
CA ASN A 245 -14.68 13.30 -1.43
C ASN A 245 -14.03 13.23 -2.82
N ASP A 246 -14.05 14.31 -3.58
CA ASP A 246 -13.65 14.36 -5.00
C ASP A 246 -12.24 13.82 -5.32
N ASN A 247 -11.42 13.52 -4.33
CA ASN A 247 -10.03 13.13 -4.54
C ASN A 247 -9.74 11.63 -4.34
N ASN A 248 -10.69 10.82 -3.83
CA ASN A 248 -10.40 9.46 -3.36
C ASN A 248 -11.21 8.34 -4.04
N TYR A 249 -11.92 8.62 -5.15
CA TYR A 249 -12.74 7.59 -5.84
C TYR A 249 -11.93 6.38 -6.33
N GLU A 250 -10.65 6.56 -6.64
CA GLU A 250 -9.79 5.49 -7.13
C GLU A 250 -9.69 4.32 -6.14
N ILE A 251 -9.73 4.60 -4.84
CA ILE A 251 -9.67 3.56 -3.81
C ILE A 251 -10.89 2.62 -3.85
N LEU A 252 -12.08 3.15 -4.19
CA LEU A 252 -13.28 2.32 -4.37
C LEU A 252 -13.15 1.36 -5.54
N PHE A 253 -12.51 1.79 -6.64
CA PHE A 253 -12.23 0.91 -7.78
C PHE A 253 -11.23 -0.19 -7.40
N GLN A 254 -10.19 0.13 -6.64
CA GLN A 254 -9.21 -0.86 -6.16
C GLN A 254 -9.88 -1.89 -5.24
N ILE A 255 -10.69 -1.44 -4.28
CA ILE A 255 -11.42 -2.33 -3.37
C ILE A 255 -12.43 -3.17 -4.14
N SER A 256 -13.18 -2.59 -5.09
CA SER A 256 -14.15 -3.34 -5.87
C SER A 256 -13.53 -4.42 -6.75
N MET A 257 -12.35 -4.15 -7.34
CA MET A 257 -11.60 -5.18 -8.08
C MET A 257 -11.17 -6.32 -7.15
N LYS A 258 -10.72 -5.98 -5.93
CA LYS A 258 -10.31 -6.99 -4.95
C LYS A 258 -11.50 -7.82 -4.46
N LEU A 259 -12.63 -7.19 -4.15
CA LEU A 259 -13.89 -7.88 -3.80
C LEU A 259 -14.36 -8.79 -4.93
N SER A 260 -14.30 -8.33 -6.17
CA SER A 260 -14.66 -9.14 -7.33
C SER A 260 -13.79 -10.40 -7.43
N GLU A 261 -12.48 -10.29 -7.21
CA GLU A 261 -11.55 -11.43 -7.20
C GLU A 261 -11.88 -12.42 -6.07
N LEU A 262 -12.13 -11.92 -4.86
CA LEU A 262 -12.47 -12.73 -3.70
C LEU A 262 -13.82 -13.44 -3.86
N HIS A 263 -14.85 -12.74 -4.33
CA HIS A 263 -16.15 -13.34 -4.64
C HIS A 263 -16.04 -14.43 -5.72
N ALA A 264 -15.23 -14.21 -6.77
CA ALA A 264 -14.97 -15.20 -7.78
C ALA A 264 -14.26 -16.44 -7.21
N SER A 265 -13.29 -16.26 -6.32
CA SER A 265 -12.60 -17.35 -5.62
C SER A 265 -13.55 -18.14 -4.72
N ASN A 266 -14.53 -17.46 -4.10
CA ASN A 266 -15.60 -18.05 -3.31
C ASN A 266 -16.77 -18.58 -4.17
N LYS A 267 -16.62 -18.62 -5.51
CA LYS A 267 -17.62 -19.07 -6.48
C LYS A 267 -18.93 -18.25 -6.50
N ASN A 268 -18.93 -17.07 -5.93
CA ASN A 268 -20.05 -16.13 -6.00
C ASN A 268 -19.83 -15.16 -7.18
N TYR A 269 -20.07 -15.65 -8.39
CA TYR A 269 -19.77 -14.91 -9.61
C TYR A 269 -20.72 -13.72 -9.85
N GLU A 270 -21.95 -13.81 -9.35
CA GLU A 270 -22.94 -12.74 -9.42
C GLU A 270 -22.45 -11.53 -8.61
N ALA A 271 -22.15 -11.70 -7.33
CA ALA A 271 -21.61 -10.64 -6.49
C ALA A 271 -20.27 -10.08 -7.03
N SER A 272 -19.43 -10.96 -7.62
CA SER A 272 -18.19 -10.56 -8.28
C SER A 272 -18.41 -9.57 -9.42
N TYR A 273 -19.45 -9.73 -10.21
CA TYR A 273 -19.80 -8.83 -11.29
C TYR A 273 -20.52 -7.57 -10.78
N GLU A 274 -21.51 -7.74 -9.91
CA GLU A 274 -22.35 -6.66 -9.40
C GLU A 274 -21.55 -5.54 -8.73
N ILE A 275 -20.55 -5.87 -7.90
CA ILE A 275 -19.73 -4.85 -7.22
C ILE A 275 -18.97 -3.97 -8.22
N LEU A 276 -18.46 -4.54 -9.32
CA LEU A 276 -17.78 -3.79 -10.37
C LEU A 276 -18.76 -2.89 -11.14
N VAL A 277 -19.92 -3.42 -11.49
CA VAL A 277 -20.97 -2.65 -12.20
C VAL A 277 -21.46 -1.49 -11.34
N LYS A 278 -21.72 -1.74 -10.04
CA LYS A 278 -22.14 -0.71 -9.09
C LYS A 278 -21.11 0.42 -9.04
N THR A 279 -19.86 0.07 -8.81
CA THR A 279 -18.77 1.07 -8.67
C THR A 279 -18.61 1.90 -9.94
N GLU A 280 -18.64 1.27 -11.11
CA GLU A 280 -18.55 1.98 -12.40
C GLU A 280 -19.74 2.93 -12.62
N LYS A 281 -20.96 2.47 -12.34
CA LYS A 281 -22.18 3.26 -12.53
C LYS A 281 -22.21 4.49 -11.61
N GLU A 282 -21.77 4.36 -10.37
CA GLU A 282 -21.87 5.42 -9.37
C GLU A 282 -20.70 6.41 -9.43
N TYR A 283 -19.51 5.93 -9.80
CA TYR A 283 -18.25 6.69 -9.68
C TYR A 283 -17.45 6.78 -10.97
N GLY A 284 -17.82 6.08 -12.04
CA GLY A 284 -17.05 6.02 -13.28
C GLY A 284 -16.78 7.38 -13.92
N ASP A 285 -17.78 8.27 -13.90
CA ASP A 285 -17.67 9.61 -14.48
C ASP A 285 -16.96 10.62 -13.56
N LYS A 286 -16.80 10.28 -12.28
CA LYS A 286 -16.23 11.17 -11.26
C LYS A 286 -14.72 11.16 -11.22
N ILE A 287 -14.07 10.17 -11.84
CA ILE A 287 -12.63 9.99 -11.86
C ILE A 287 -12.10 9.93 -13.29
N LYS A 288 -11.05 10.71 -13.57
CA LYS A 288 -10.34 10.64 -14.85
C LYS A 288 -9.31 9.50 -14.78
N ARG A 289 -9.73 8.29 -15.09
CA ARG A 289 -8.84 7.11 -15.14
C ARG A 289 -8.01 7.09 -16.42
N SER A 290 -6.77 6.61 -16.30
CA SER A 290 -5.94 6.35 -17.47
C SER A 290 -6.59 5.26 -18.36
N LEU A 291 -6.26 5.26 -19.65
CA LEU A 291 -6.71 4.20 -20.56
C LEU A 291 -6.31 2.81 -20.03
N LYS A 292 -5.11 2.69 -19.47
CA LYS A 292 -4.59 1.45 -18.89
C LYS A 292 -5.49 0.95 -17.75
N ASP A 293 -5.89 1.83 -16.84
CA ASP A 293 -6.72 1.47 -15.69
C ASP A 293 -8.13 1.08 -16.13
N ARG A 294 -8.70 1.80 -17.11
CA ARG A 294 -10.00 1.45 -17.72
C ARG A 294 -9.97 0.07 -18.34
N VAL A 295 -8.92 -0.27 -19.09
CA VAL A 295 -8.72 -1.59 -19.69
C VAL A 295 -8.61 -2.69 -18.64
N VAL A 296 -7.83 -2.45 -17.56
CA VAL A 296 -7.69 -3.41 -16.46
C VAL A 296 -9.03 -3.66 -15.78
N TYR A 297 -9.75 -2.62 -15.43
CA TYR A 297 -11.06 -2.71 -14.79
C TYR A 297 -12.08 -3.46 -15.67
N GLN A 298 -12.14 -3.12 -16.97
CA GLN A 298 -13.02 -3.79 -17.91
C GLN A 298 -12.70 -5.29 -18.06
N ARG A 299 -11.43 -5.67 -17.99
CA ARG A 299 -11.01 -7.08 -17.99
C ARG A 299 -11.48 -7.82 -16.72
N CYS A 300 -11.47 -7.17 -15.55
CA CYS A 300 -12.03 -7.77 -14.34
C CYS A 300 -13.53 -8.07 -14.52
N ARG A 301 -14.31 -7.14 -15.10
CA ARG A 301 -15.73 -7.35 -15.42
C ARG A 301 -15.95 -8.51 -16.37
N ILE A 302 -15.16 -8.60 -17.43
CA ILE A 302 -15.21 -9.72 -18.39
C ILE A 302 -14.91 -11.04 -17.68
N LYS A 303 -13.87 -11.10 -16.84
CA LYS A 303 -13.52 -12.32 -16.10
C LYS A 303 -14.64 -12.76 -15.16
N ALA A 304 -15.30 -11.84 -14.48
CA ALA A 304 -16.45 -12.13 -13.65
C ALA A 304 -17.62 -12.73 -14.47
N CYS A 305 -17.90 -12.16 -15.66
CA CYS A 305 -18.94 -12.67 -16.57
C CYS A 305 -18.62 -14.05 -17.15
N GLU A 306 -17.35 -14.33 -17.45
CA GLU A 306 -16.92 -15.67 -17.93
C GLU A 306 -17.25 -16.77 -16.93
N LEU A 307 -17.06 -16.47 -15.67
CA LEU A 307 -17.31 -17.40 -14.58
C LEU A 307 -18.83 -17.61 -14.33
N SER A 308 -19.66 -16.58 -14.59
CA SER A 308 -21.12 -16.67 -14.52
C SER A 308 -21.76 -17.41 -15.70
N LYS A 309 -21.02 -17.57 -16.81
CA LYS A 309 -21.47 -18.18 -18.07
C LYS A 309 -22.67 -17.46 -18.75
N ASP A 310 -22.90 -16.20 -18.42
CA ASP A 310 -23.88 -15.35 -19.09
C ASP A 310 -23.29 -14.80 -20.39
N ILE A 311 -23.62 -15.45 -21.52
CA ILE A 311 -23.06 -15.14 -22.82
C ILE A 311 -23.48 -13.73 -23.29
N ALA A 312 -24.69 -13.29 -22.98
CA ALA A 312 -25.18 -11.98 -23.41
C ALA A 312 -24.42 -10.84 -22.71
N ILE A 313 -24.25 -10.95 -21.39
CA ILE A 313 -23.46 -9.99 -20.62
C ILE A 313 -22.00 -10.06 -21.03
N LEU A 314 -21.45 -11.25 -21.22
CA LEU A 314 -20.07 -11.44 -21.66
C LEU A 314 -19.78 -10.77 -23.01
N LEU A 315 -20.71 -10.87 -23.96
CA LEU A 315 -20.62 -10.17 -25.25
C LEU A 315 -20.59 -8.65 -25.04
N GLN A 316 -21.55 -8.12 -24.27
CA GLN A 316 -21.66 -6.68 -24.02
C GLN A 316 -20.37 -6.12 -23.38
N GLU A 317 -19.81 -6.83 -22.41
CA GLU A 317 -18.59 -6.37 -21.73
C GLU A 317 -17.35 -6.45 -22.63
N ASN A 318 -17.28 -7.42 -23.56
CA ASN A 318 -16.19 -7.46 -24.54
C ASN A 318 -16.33 -6.35 -25.62
N LEU A 319 -17.55 -5.98 -26.03
CA LEU A 319 -17.79 -4.83 -26.91
C LEU A 319 -17.34 -3.51 -26.26
N LYS A 320 -17.66 -3.32 -24.97
CA LYS A 320 -17.15 -2.15 -24.23
C LYS A 320 -15.61 -2.11 -24.14
N LEU A 321 -14.95 -3.27 -24.01
CA LEU A 321 -13.49 -3.32 -24.04
C LEU A 321 -12.97 -2.93 -25.43
N GLU A 322 -13.61 -3.37 -26.49
CA GLU A 322 -13.29 -2.97 -27.87
C GLU A 322 -13.37 -1.45 -28.03
N ASP A 323 -14.45 -0.82 -27.57
CA ASP A 323 -14.64 0.64 -27.62
C ASP A 323 -13.50 1.37 -26.89
N ILE A 324 -13.18 0.93 -25.68
CA ILE A 324 -12.06 1.50 -24.88
C ILE A 324 -10.73 1.38 -25.62
N LEU A 325 -10.46 0.23 -26.25
CA LEU A 325 -9.20 -0.02 -26.98
C LEU A 325 -9.09 0.77 -28.28
N ASN A 326 -10.23 1.07 -28.93
CA ASN A 326 -10.29 1.90 -30.13
C ASN A 326 -9.94 3.38 -29.87
N GLU A 327 -9.98 3.85 -28.61
CA GLU A 327 -9.60 5.22 -28.25
C GLU A 327 -8.08 5.50 -28.44
N SER A 328 -7.25 4.46 -28.54
CA SER A 328 -5.81 4.61 -28.76
C SER A 328 -5.22 3.54 -29.68
N ASN A 329 -4.19 3.93 -30.42
CA ASN A 329 -3.45 3.00 -31.30
C ASN A 329 -2.42 2.14 -30.55
N GLU A 330 -2.21 2.34 -29.25
CA GLU A 330 -1.12 1.71 -28.49
C GLU A 330 -1.38 0.22 -28.18
N ASN A 331 -2.64 -0.20 -28.16
CA ASN A 331 -3.07 -1.53 -27.70
C ASN A 331 -3.58 -2.45 -28.82
N GLN A 332 -3.08 -2.30 -30.04
CA GLN A 332 -3.59 -3.01 -31.23
C GLN A 332 -3.58 -4.55 -31.09
N LYS A 333 -2.54 -5.11 -30.47
CA LYS A 333 -2.48 -6.57 -30.21
C LYS A 333 -3.58 -7.03 -29.23
N THR A 334 -3.91 -6.20 -28.26
CA THR A 334 -4.99 -6.48 -27.31
C THR A 334 -6.35 -6.36 -28.00
N LEU A 335 -6.52 -5.35 -28.85
CA LEU A 335 -7.72 -5.14 -29.66
C LEU A 335 -7.98 -6.35 -30.58
N ALA A 336 -6.97 -6.84 -31.30
CA ALA A 336 -7.09 -8.04 -32.13
C ALA A 336 -7.56 -9.26 -31.32
N LYS A 337 -6.96 -9.52 -30.15
CA LYS A 337 -7.40 -10.60 -29.26
C LYS A 337 -8.83 -10.43 -28.76
N THR A 338 -9.25 -9.20 -28.48
CA THR A 338 -10.63 -8.89 -28.07
C THR A 338 -11.59 -9.18 -29.23
N CYS A 339 -11.26 -8.79 -30.45
CA CYS A 339 -12.05 -9.13 -31.66
C CYS A 339 -12.18 -10.63 -31.87
N VAL A 340 -11.09 -11.40 -31.71
CA VAL A 340 -11.13 -12.88 -31.76
C VAL A 340 -12.13 -13.45 -30.75
N ARG A 341 -12.12 -12.88 -29.54
CA ARG A 341 -13.01 -13.32 -28.48
C ARG A 341 -14.46 -13.01 -28.77
N ILE A 342 -14.75 -11.78 -29.23
CA ILE A 342 -16.11 -11.38 -29.64
C ILE A 342 -16.61 -12.30 -30.78
N GLY A 343 -15.78 -12.57 -31.78
CA GLY A 343 -16.09 -13.52 -32.85
C GLY A 343 -16.40 -14.92 -32.34
N SER A 344 -15.66 -15.39 -31.33
CA SER A 344 -15.92 -16.71 -30.71
C SER A 344 -17.26 -16.73 -29.96
N ILE A 345 -17.62 -15.64 -29.23
CA ILE A 345 -18.90 -15.50 -28.53
C ILE A 345 -20.06 -15.49 -29.52
N TYR A 346 -19.95 -14.74 -30.65
CA TYR A 346 -20.97 -14.77 -31.70
C TYR A 346 -21.12 -16.16 -32.30
N LEU A 347 -20.03 -16.92 -32.44
CA LEU A 347 -20.10 -18.30 -32.96
C LEU A 347 -20.86 -19.22 -31.98
N GLU A 348 -20.63 -19.08 -30.67
CA GLU A 348 -21.37 -19.79 -29.63
C GLU A 348 -22.86 -19.44 -29.67
N ASN A 349 -23.19 -18.18 -29.96
CA ASN A 349 -24.57 -17.70 -30.16
C ASN A 349 -25.19 -18.10 -31.50
N LYS A 350 -24.48 -18.87 -32.34
CA LYS A 350 -24.90 -19.27 -33.68
C LYS A 350 -25.05 -18.10 -34.69
N GLU A 351 -24.45 -16.94 -34.40
CA GLU A 351 -24.42 -15.75 -35.25
C GLU A 351 -23.15 -15.75 -36.12
N LYS A 352 -23.07 -16.70 -37.06
CA LYS A 352 -21.85 -17.01 -37.85
C LYS A 352 -21.35 -15.83 -38.68
N GLU A 353 -22.23 -15.06 -39.31
CA GLU A 353 -21.85 -13.92 -40.15
C GLU A 353 -21.10 -12.88 -39.31
N LYS A 354 -21.64 -12.49 -38.17
CA LYS A 354 -20.99 -11.54 -37.23
C LYS A 354 -19.67 -12.12 -36.71
N ALA A 355 -19.63 -13.41 -36.42
CA ALA A 355 -18.39 -14.08 -36.00
C ALA A 355 -17.27 -13.96 -37.05
N LEU A 356 -17.59 -14.21 -38.34
CA LEU A 356 -16.64 -14.08 -39.45
C LEU A 356 -16.16 -12.63 -39.61
N ASP A 357 -17.05 -11.64 -39.48
CA ASP A 357 -16.68 -10.23 -39.57
C ASP A 357 -15.68 -9.83 -38.47
N TYR A 358 -15.88 -10.28 -37.23
CA TYR A 358 -14.95 -10.03 -36.15
C TYR A 358 -13.63 -10.77 -36.30
N PHE A 359 -13.62 -12.01 -36.79
CA PHE A 359 -12.37 -12.74 -37.13
C PHE A 359 -11.59 -12.03 -38.24
N LYS A 360 -12.27 -11.52 -39.27
CA LYS A 360 -11.67 -10.74 -40.35
C LYS A 360 -11.06 -9.43 -39.87
N LYS A 361 -11.76 -8.74 -38.94
CA LYS A 361 -11.23 -7.55 -38.27
C LYS A 361 -9.96 -7.88 -37.47
N ALA A 362 -9.96 -8.98 -36.73
CA ALA A 362 -8.81 -9.42 -35.93
C ALA A 362 -7.62 -9.81 -36.84
N GLU A 363 -7.85 -10.57 -37.93
CA GLU A 363 -6.83 -10.95 -38.90
C GLU A 363 -6.13 -9.72 -39.47
N ASN A 364 -6.91 -8.72 -39.94
CA ASN A 364 -6.36 -7.49 -40.49
C ASN A 364 -5.48 -6.75 -39.46
N ILE A 365 -5.90 -6.66 -38.21
CA ILE A 365 -5.11 -6.00 -37.15
C ILE A 365 -3.82 -6.79 -36.91
N PHE A 366 -3.82 -8.14 -36.88
CA PHE A 366 -2.62 -8.95 -36.71
C PHE A 366 -1.65 -8.79 -37.88
N ILE A 367 -2.15 -8.72 -39.12
CA ILE A 367 -1.32 -8.50 -40.33
C ILE A 367 -0.63 -7.13 -40.25
N VAL A 368 -1.37 -6.07 -39.92
CA VAL A 368 -0.83 -4.70 -39.80
C VAL A 368 0.23 -4.63 -38.71
N ASN A 369 0.09 -5.37 -37.62
CA ASN A 369 1.07 -5.43 -36.54
C ASN A 369 2.21 -6.45 -36.78
N GLY A 370 2.28 -7.12 -37.93
CA GLY A 370 3.33 -8.07 -38.26
C GLY A 370 3.23 -9.44 -37.55
N ASP A 371 2.09 -9.72 -36.88
CA ASP A 371 1.86 -11.01 -36.20
C ASP A 371 1.23 -12.02 -37.17
N ASN A 372 2.02 -12.40 -38.21
CA ASN A 372 1.56 -13.29 -39.30
C ASN A 372 1.14 -14.67 -38.78
N LYS A 373 1.68 -15.12 -37.65
CA LYS A 373 1.30 -16.41 -37.06
C LYS A 373 -0.14 -16.38 -36.57
N CYS A 374 -0.48 -15.39 -35.74
CA CYS A 374 -1.86 -15.22 -35.23
C CYS A 374 -2.84 -14.97 -36.38
N ALA A 375 -2.43 -14.19 -37.41
CA ALA A 375 -3.27 -13.94 -38.57
C ALA A 375 -3.58 -15.27 -39.33
N SER A 376 -2.59 -16.12 -39.56
CA SER A 376 -2.79 -17.44 -40.23
C SER A 376 -3.68 -18.36 -39.42
N GLU A 377 -3.55 -18.39 -38.10
CA GLU A 377 -4.40 -19.20 -37.20
C GLU A 377 -5.87 -18.75 -37.30
N ILE A 378 -6.13 -17.44 -37.33
CA ILE A 378 -7.50 -16.91 -37.47
C ILE A 378 -8.05 -17.20 -38.88
N HIS A 379 -7.23 -17.03 -39.90
CA HIS A 379 -7.60 -17.37 -41.29
C HIS A 379 -8.05 -18.84 -41.40
N GLN A 380 -7.24 -19.76 -40.86
CA GLN A 380 -7.57 -21.17 -40.81
C GLN A 380 -8.91 -21.45 -40.12
N LYS A 381 -9.15 -20.79 -38.99
CA LYS A 381 -10.40 -20.88 -38.22
C LYS A 381 -11.61 -20.42 -39.06
N MET A 382 -11.48 -19.33 -39.81
CA MET A 382 -12.55 -18.86 -40.70
C MET A 382 -12.87 -19.87 -41.83
N ILE A 383 -11.86 -20.48 -42.42
CA ILE A 383 -12.05 -21.53 -43.43
C ILE A 383 -12.79 -22.72 -42.85
N GLU A 384 -12.45 -23.16 -41.65
CA GLU A 384 -13.11 -24.28 -40.97
C GLU A 384 -14.60 -24.00 -40.69
N ILE A 385 -14.93 -22.75 -40.27
CA ILE A 385 -16.30 -22.34 -40.06
C ILE A 385 -17.11 -22.35 -41.36
N GLN A 386 -16.54 -21.86 -42.48
CA GLN A 386 -17.18 -21.84 -43.79
C GLN A 386 -17.39 -23.25 -44.35
N LYS A 387 -16.41 -24.13 -44.28
CA LYS A 387 -16.52 -25.51 -44.72
C LYS A 387 -17.61 -26.28 -43.99
N LYS A 388 -17.78 -26.02 -42.69
CA LYS A 388 -18.84 -26.67 -41.89
C LYS A 388 -20.23 -26.23 -42.35
N ASP A 389 -20.37 -24.96 -42.75
CA ASP A 389 -21.62 -24.43 -43.28
C ASP A 389 -22.00 -25.06 -44.63
N ASP A 390 -21.01 -25.25 -45.51
CA ASP A 390 -21.25 -25.88 -46.79
C ASP A 390 -21.74 -27.34 -46.60
N LEU A 391 -21.13 -28.09 -45.69
CA LEU A 391 -21.55 -29.46 -45.34
C LEU A 391 -22.96 -29.53 -44.71
N ASP A 392 -23.28 -28.62 -43.76
CA ASP A 392 -24.61 -28.56 -43.13
C ASP A 392 -25.71 -28.19 -44.15
N GLN A 393 -25.39 -27.39 -45.17
CA GLN A 393 -26.30 -27.05 -46.28
C GLN A 393 -26.50 -28.23 -47.24
N GLU A 394 -25.44 -28.95 -47.62
CA GLU A 394 -25.53 -30.15 -48.45
C GLU A 394 -26.35 -31.24 -47.82
N GLU A 395 -26.16 -31.53 -46.51
CA GLU A 395 -26.98 -32.49 -45.75
C GLU A 395 -28.45 -32.09 -45.69
N SER A 396 -28.75 -30.80 -45.51
CA SER A 396 -30.13 -30.29 -45.47
C SER A 396 -30.85 -30.39 -46.83
N VAL A 397 -30.14 -30.21 -47.93
CA VAL A 397 -30.65 -30.36 -49.29
C VAL A 397 -30.90 -31.83 -49.63
N ASP A 398 -30.06 -32.74 -49.15
CA ASP A 398 -30.23 -34.18 -49.39
C ASP A 398 -31.35 -34.81 -48.51
N LEU A 399 -31.60 -34.26 -47.31
CA LEU A 399 -32.75 -34.64 -46.51
C LEU A 399 -34.08 -34.22 -47.18
N ASN A 400 -34.16 -32.96 -47.67
CA ASN A 400 -35.34 -32.47 -48.37
C ASN A 400 -35.61 -33.18 -49.71
N LYS A 401 -34.59 -33.75 -50.36
CA LYS A 401 -34.76 -34.58 -51.55
C LYS A 401 -35.21 -35.99 -51.27
N LYS A 402 -35.06 -36.49 -50.05
CA LYS A 402 -35.53 -37.83 -49.62
C LYS A 402 -36.97 -37.83 -49.09
N GLU A 403 -37.49 -36.65 -48.74
CA GLU A 403 -38.88 -36.49 -48.26
C GLU A 403 -39.82 -36.01 -49.37
N SER A 404 -39.36 -35.71 -50.57
CA SER A 404 -40.16 -35.39 -51.76
C SER A 404 -40.17 -36.59 -52.74
#